data_8a722c35d5d99a01d23fe4b34b127d24
#
_entry.id   8a722c35d5d99a01d23fe4b34b127d24
#
_cell.length_a   1.000
_cell.length_b   1.000
_cell.length_c   1.000
_cell.angle_alpha   90.00
_cell.angle_beta   90.00
_cell.angle_gamma   90.00
#
_symmetry.space_group_name_H-M   'P 1'
#
loop_
_entity.id
_entity.type
_entity.pdbx_description
1 polymer ?
#
loop_
_entity_poly.entity_id
_entity_poly.type
_entity_poly.pdbx_seq_one_letter_code
_entity_poly.pdbx_strand_id
1 'polypeptide(L)'
;METHKFRTTDDQSILNEVSQHKTVVGAKQLRKALQSGRAKRVYLAVNADPAITEPIEAMCEQYHIDCAWVPNMLDLGKACGIEVGAAAAAAID
;
A
#
# COMPACT_ATOMS: atom_id res chain seq x y z
N MET A 1 -6.13 -23.40 8.66
CA MET A 1 -6.14 -23.07 8.36
C MET A 1 -6.11 -22.37 7.96
N GLU A 2 -6.15 -22.01 7.76
CA GLU A 2 -6.12 -21.44 7.35
C GLU A 2 -6.03 -20.55 7.05
N THR A 3 -6.01 -20.37 6.77
CA THR A 3 -5.95 -19.67 6.33
C THR A 3 -5.83 -18.76 6.21
N HIS A 4 -5.67 -18.64 6.13
CA HIS A 4 -5.62 -17.84 5.91
C HIS A 4 -5.09 -17.00 5.79
N LYS A 5 -4.72 -16.91 5.51
CA LYS A 5 -4.24 -16.10 5.21
C LYS A 5 -4.24 -15.07 5.36
N PHE A 6 -4.39 -14.83 5.19
CA PHE A 6 -4.50 -13.77 5.17
C PHE A 6 -4.71 -13.02 5.81
N ARG A 7 -4.96 -13.00 6.07
CA ARG A 7 -5.19 -12.17 6.55
C ARG A 7 -5.14 -11.88 7.62
N THR A 8 -5.24 -12.26 8.04
CA THR A 8 -5.22 -11.93 9.06
C THR A 8 -4.59 -11.32 9.78
N THR A 9 -4.92 -11.24 9.49
CA THR A 9 -3.80 -10.53 9.73
C THR A 9 -3.80 -9.48 10.77
N ASP A 10 -2.72 -9.18 11.27
CA ASP A 10 -2.52 -8.15 12.25
C ASP A 10 -2.39 -6.80 11.53
N ASP A 11 -3.47 -6.02 11.54
CA ASP A 11 -3.52 -4.71 10.88
C ASP A 11 -2.47 -3.77 11.42
N GLN A 12 -2.21 -3.83 12.73
CA GLN A 12 -1.20 -2.97 13.33
C GLN A 12 0.20 -3.34 12.86
N SER A 13 0.42 -4.61 12.63
CA SER A 13 1.71 -5.07 12.13
C SER A 13 2.00 -4.52 10.74
N ILE A 14 1.00 -4.51 9.85
CA ILE A 14 1.14 -3.93 8.52
C ILE A 14 1.42 -2.44 8.61
N LEU A 15 0.68 -1.73 9.47
CA LEU A 15 0.87 -0.29 9.62
C LEU A 15 2.25 0.05 10.20
N ASN A 16 2.73 -0.77 11.13
CA ASN A 16 4.08 -0.59 11.66
C ASN A 16 5.12 -0.79 10.58
N GLU A 17 4.91 -1.77 9.72
CA GLU A 17 5.79 -2.00 8.59
C GLU A 17 5.87 -0.77 7.69
N VAL A 18 4.72 -0.18 7.37
CA VAL A 18 4.68 1.03 6.52
C VAL A 18 5.52 2.14 7.14
N SER A 19 5.38 2.36 8.45
CA SER A 19 6.05 3.46 9.12
C SER A 19 7.56 3.27 9.21
N GLN A 20 8.06 2.07 8.96
CA GLN A 20 9.49 1.79 9.01
C GLN A 20 10.18 1.99 7.66
N HIS A 21 9.41 2.24 6.61
CA HIS A 21 9.95 2.40 5.26
C HIS A 21 9.88 3.83 4.80
N LYS A 22 10.75 4.17 3.88
CA LYS A 22 10.60 5.38 3.12
C LYS A 22 9.51 5.13 2.09
N THR A 23 8.49 6.00 2.06
CA THR A 23 7.33 5.76 1.21
C THR A 23 7.06 6.93 0.29
N VAL A 24 6.42 6.62 -0.84
CA VAL A 24 5.76 7.63 -1.67
C VAL A 24 4.27 7.41 -1.56
N VAL A 25 3.50 8.50 -1.60
CA VAL A 25 2.07 8.47 -1.37
C VAL A 25 1.34 9.02 -2.58
N GLY A 26 0.20 8.42 -2.88
CA GLY A 26 -0.64 8.85 -3.98
C GLY A 26 -0.41 8.05 -5.25
N ALA A 27 -1.48 7.92 -6.05
CA ALA A 27 -1.47 7.05 -7.22
C ALA A 27 -0.40 7.44 -8.23
N LYS A 28 -0.23 8.75 -8.47
CA LYS A 28 0.72 9.21 -9.47
C LYS A 28 2.15 8.87 -9.09
N GLN A 29 2.54 9.16 -7.85
CA GLN A 29 3.89 8.87 -7.40
C GLN A 29 4.14 7.38 -7.33
N LEU A 30 3.13 6.64 -6.91
CA LEU A 30 3.23 5.20 -6.81
C LEU A 30 3.44 4.55 -8.18
N ARG A 31 2.71 5.03 -9.19
CA ARG A 31 2.88 4.52 -10.55
C ARG A 31 4.29 4.77 -11.07
N LYS A 32 4.83 5.96 -10.80
CA LYS A 32 6.20 6.27 -11.17
C LYS A 32 7.19 5.31 -10.50
N ALA A 33 6.97 5.03 -9.22
CA ALA A 33 7.84 4.12 -8.49
C ALA A 33 7.80 2.71 -9.07
N LEU A 34 6.61 2.25 -9.44
CA LEU A 34 6.46 0.94 -10.07
C LEU A 34 7.17 0.89 -11.42
N GLN A 35 6.96 1.91 -12.24
CA GLN A 35 7.52 1.95 -13.59
C GLN A 35 9.04 2.05 -13.58
N SER A 36 9.60 2.69 -12.58
CA SER A 36 11.05 2.88 -12.47
C SER A 36 11.76 1.79 -11.67
N GLY A 37 11.01 0.81 -11.19
CA GLY A 37 11.59 -0.29 -10.43
C GLY A 37 11.94 0.07 -8.99
N ARG A 38 11.47 1.20 -8.48
CA ARG A 38 11.78 1.64 -7.11
C ARG A 38 10.84 1.07 -6.06
N ALA A 39 9.64 0.67 -6.46
CA ALA A 39 8.66 0.18 -5.50
C ALA A 39 9.06 -1.21 -5.01
N LYS A 40 9.16 -1.35 -3.69
CA LYS A 40 9.48 -2.64 -3.06
C LYS A 40 8.23 -3.36 -2.62
N ARG A 41 7.24 -2.62 -2.19
CA ARG A 41 5.97 -3.15 -1.76
C ARG A 41 4.94 -2.05 -1.84
N VAL A 42 3.70 -2.42 -2.15
CA VAL A 42 2.61 -1.47 -2.28
C VAL A 42 1.57 -1.72 -1.20
N TYR A 43 1.02 -0.65 -0.65
CA TYR A 43 -0.03 -0.71 0.36
C TYR A 43 -1.27 0.00 -0.16
N LEU A 44 -2.42 -0.65 -0.03
CA LEU A 44 -3.70 -0.11 -0.49
C LEU A 44 -4.67 -0.08 0.68
N ALA A 45 -5.48 0.97 0.75
CA ALA A 45 -6.48 1.09 1.81
C ALA A 45 -7.79 0.44 1.37
N VAL A 46 -8.32 -0.40 2.24
CA VAL A 46 -9.55 -1.17 1.94
C VAL A 46 -10.72 -0.24 1.65
N ASN A 47 -10.80 0.89 2.36
CA ASN A 47 -11.94 1.82 2.19
C ASN A 47 -11.71 2.89 1.14
N ALA A 48 -10.65 2.79 0.35
CA ALA A 48 -10.42 3.72 -0.75
C ALA A 48 -11.29 3.36 -1.95
N ASP A 49 -11.48 4.35 -2.82
CA ASP A 49 -12.27 4.16 -4.04
C ASP A 49 -11.62 3.08 -4.91
N PRO A 50 -12.37 2.03 -5.29
CA PRO A 50 -11.81 1.00 -6.17
C PRO A 50 -11.29 1.54 -7.50
N ALA A 51 -11.85 2.66 -7.98
CA ALA A 51 -11.35 3.29 -9.20
C ALA A 51 -9.89 3.70 -9.07
N ILE A 52 -9.41 3.88 -7.84
CA ILE A 52 -8.01 4.21 -7.57
C ILE A 52 -7.20 2.95 -7.31
N THR A 53 -7.71 2.04 -6.48
CA THR A 53 -6.94 0.89 -6.04
C THR A 53 -6.86 -0.24 -7.05
N GLU A 54 -7.90 -0.46 -7.84
CA GLU A 54 -7.89 -1.57 -8.79
C GLU A 54 -6.82 -1.44 -9.86
N PRO A 55 -6.64 -0.27 -10.49
CA PRO A 55 -5.56 -0.12 -11.47
C PRO A 55 -4.18 -0.33 -10.85
N ILE A 56 -4.00 0.10 -9.61
CA ILE A 56 -2.72 -0.06 -8.93
C ILE A 56 -2.47 -1.54 -8.62
N GLU A 57 -3.51 -2.24 -8.19
CA GLU A 57 -3.40 -3.67 -7.92
C GLU A 57 -3.01 -4.43 -9.19
N ALA A 58 -3.60 -4.06 -10.32
CA ALA A 58 -3.27 -4.67 -11.60
C ALA A 58 -1.81 -4.39 -11.99
N MET A 59 -1.32 -3.18 -11.73
CA MET A 59 0.07 -2.85 -11.99
C MET A 59 1.02 -3.65 -11.11
N CYS A 60 0.66 -3.85 -9.85
CA CYS A 60 1.48 -4.66 -8.95
C CYS A 60 1.62 -6.07 -9.49
N GLU A 61 0.54 -6.63 -9.99
CA GLU A 61 0.55 -7.95 -10.59
C GLU A 61 1.46 -7.97 -11.82
N GLN A 62 1.35 -6.96 -12.66
CA GLN A 62 2.14 -6.84 -13.87
C GLN A 62 3.64 -6.77 -13.55
N TYR A 63 4.01 -6.03 -12.52
CA TYR A 63 5.41 -5.83 -12.15
C TYR A 63 5.91 -6.82 -11.11
N HIS A 64 5.06 -7.76 -10.69
CA HIS A 64 5.41 -8.77 -9.68
C HIS A 64 5.84 -8.15 -8.36
N ILE A 65 5.10 -7.12 -7.93
CA ILE A 65 5.35 -6.44 -6.67
C ILE A 65 4.25 -6.82 -5.68
N ASP A 66 4.64 -7.15 -4.46
CA ASP A 66 3.70 -7.49 -3.40
C ASP A 66 2.79 -6.32 -3.09
N CYS A 67 1.52 -6.64 -2.92
CA CYS A 67 0.50 -5.65 -2.59
C CYS A 67 -0.18 -6.08 -1.29
N ALA A 68 -0.18 -5.22 -0.30
CA ALA A 68 -0.79 -5.50 0.99
C ALA A 68 -1.93 -4.51 1.23
N TRP A 69 -2.96 -4.97 1.93
CA TRP A 69 -4.13 -4.14 2.24
C TRP A 69 -4.07 -3.69 3.69
N VAL A 70 -4.42 -2.42 3.92
CA VAL A 70 -4.51 -1.84 5.26
C VAL A 70 -5.98 -1.45 5.50
N PRO A 71 -6.40 -1.32 6.77
CA PRO A 71 -7.82 -1.18 7.08
C PRO A 71 -8.46 0.09 6.55
N ASN A 72 -7.74 1.21 6.53
CA ASN A 72 -8.35 2.44 6.03
C ASN A 72 -7.31 3.47 5.63
N MET A 73 -7.78 4.48 4.89
CA MET A 73 -6.94 5.53 4.35
C MET A 73 -6.30 6.38 5.43
N LEU A 74 -7.02 6.67 6.49
CA LEU A 74 -6.51 7.54 7.54
C LEU A 74 -5.30 6.92 8.21
N ASP A 75 -5.39 5.66 8.54
CA ASP A 75 -4.28 4.95 9.17
C ASP A 75 -3.09 4.83 8.24
N LEU A 76 -3.34 4.59 6.95
CA LEU A 76 -2.24 4.52 5.99
C LEU A 76 -1.52 5.86 5.89
N GLY A 77 -2.28 6.95 5.84
CA GLY A 77 -1.68 8.28 5.81
C GLY A 77 -0.82 8.54 7.03
N LYS A 78 -1.33 8.19 8.22
CA LYS A 78 -0.57 8.37 9.45
C LYS A 78 0.72 7.55 9.43
N ALA A 79 0.66 6.32 8.97
CA ALA A 79 1.83 5.47 8.91
C ALA A 79 2.88 6.01 7.93
N CYS A 80 2.44 6.73 6.91
CA CYS A 80 3.35 7.38 5.96
C CYS A 80 3.85 8.74 6.44
N GLY A 81 3.35 9.21 7.59
CA GLY A 81 3.81 10.47 8.17
C GLY A 81 3.12 11.70 7.62
N ILE A 82 1.95 11.56 7.03
CA ILE A 82 1.19 12.70 6.53
C ILE A 82 -0.09 12.88 7.36
N GLU A 83 -0.71 14.04 7.23
CA GLU A 83 -1.86 14.40 8.07
C GLU A 83 -3.21 14.13 7.41
N VAL A 84 -3.20 13.63 6.18
CA VAL A 84 -4.42 13.31 5.46
C VAL A 84 -4.42 11.82 5.13
N GLY A 85 -5.57 11.31 4.71
CA GLY A 85 -5.67 9.92 4.32
C GLY A 85 -4.92 9.62 3.03
N ALA A 86 -4.49 8.37 2.87
CA ALA A 86 -3.82 7.91 1.67
C ALA A 86 -4.54 6.68 1.14
N ALA A 87 -4.93 6.71 -0.12
CA ALA A 87 -5.56 5.54 -0.76
C ALA A 87 -4.53 4.47 -1.07
N ALA A 88 -3.30 4.89 -1.35
CA ALA A 88 -2.23 3.98 -1.76
C ALA A 88 -0.88 4.58 -1.43
N ALA A 89 0.09 3.72 -1.15
CA ALA A 89 1.46 4.13 -0.88
C ALA A 89 2.40 3.00 -1.30
N ALA A 90 3.66 3.34 -1.51
CA ALA A 90 4.66 2.33 -1.86
C ALA A 90 5.93 2.55 -1.04
N ALA A 91 6.51 1.46 -0.56
CA ALA A 91 7.82 1.48 0.06
C ALA A 91 8.86 1.51 -1.05
N ILE A 92 9.83 2.39 -0.92
CA ILE A 92 10.84 2.60 -1.98
C ILE A 92 12.28 2.48 -1.49
N ASP A 93 12.47 2.10 -0.24
CA ASP A 93 13.85 1.97 0.27
C ASP A 93 14.45 0.56 0.13
#